data_87207d13828ef18b36b3e2f7f3af2d56
#
_entry.id   87207d13828ef18b36b3e2f7f3af2d56
#
_cell.length_a   1.000
_cell.length_b   1.000
_cell.length_c   1.000
_cell.angle_alpha   90.00
_cell.angle_beta   90.00
_cell.angle_gamma   90.00
#
_symmetry.space_group_name_H-M   'P 1'
#
loop_
_entity.id
_entity.type
_entity.pdbx_description
1 polymer ?
#
loop_
_entity_poly.entity_id
_entity_poly.type
_entity_poly.pdbx_seq_one_letter_code
_entity_poly.pdbx_strand_id
1 'polypeptide(L)'
;MKKIFKNVCITGAGNGIGKAIAIAMSKEGYNVICADIDFEEAKKTVEIISSNNGSGLALKTDVTNVLDIKDMVNKVVEQFGSLDILVNNAGVTRTSSILDLNEKDWDWIHNVNAKGTFFCLQTAAYQMIKQETGGRIINMASVGGKGFVDVSNAIYAASKGAVISLTKTAAQELGKYDITVNAICPGITHTNILSNIVKKRALEQNKSEEDIMKHYVRDIPLKRPNYPEDIAAMVVFLSSEGARNISGQSYNVDGGLIPS
;
A
#
# COMPACT_ATOMS: atom_id res chain seq x y z
N MET A 1 13.50 23.84 13.73
CA MET A 1 14.28 22.61 13.50
C MET A 1 13.60 21.80 12.42
N LYS A 2 14.31 21.22 11.44
CA LYS A 2 13.72 20.28 10.48
C LYS A 2 13.25 19.03 11.24
N LYS A 3 11.99 18.64 11.05
CA LYS A 3 11.49 17.36 11.57
C LYS A 3 12.18 16.23 10.82
N ILE A 4 12.79 15.32 11.55
CA ILE A 4 13.41 14.11 10.96
C ILE A 4 12.49 12.95 11.33
N PHE A 5 11.65 12.51 10.38
CA PHE A 5 10.90 11.27 10.51
C PHE A 5 11.88 10.10 10.38
N LYS A 6 11.73 9.11 11.26
CA LYS A 6 12.65 7.97 11.31
C LYS A 6 11.96 6.62 11.23
N ASN A 7 10.69 6.53 11.63
CA ASN A 7 10.02 5.26 11.85
C ASN A 7 8.83 5.11 10.91
N VAL A 8 8.85 4.09 10.06
CA VAL A 8 7.80 3.79 9.10
C VAL A 8 7.19 2.41 9.36
N CYS A 9 5.87 2.36 9.51
CA CYS A 9 5.12 1.11 9.57
C CYS A 9 4.43 0.85 8.23
N ILE A 10 4.62 -0.35 7.68
CA ILE A 10 4.08 -0.76 6.38
C ILE A 10 3.24 -2.01 6.59
N THR A 11 1.96 -1.96 6.25
CA THR A 11 1.08 -3.13 6.29
C THR A 11 1.18 -3.93 4.99
N GLY A 12 1.10 -5.27 5.08
CA GLY A 12 1.31 -6.15 3.93
C GLY A 12 2.75 -6.10 3.41
N ALA A 13 3.74 -6.02 4.32
CA ALA A 13 5.15 -5.81 3.99
C ALA A 13 5.93 -7.11 3.69
N GLY A 14 5.28 -8.27 3.78
CA GLY A 14 5.93 -9.57 3.52
C GLY A 14 6.25 -9.80 2.06
N ASN A 15 5.44 -9.27 1.13
CA ASN A 15 5.57 -9.58 -0.29
C ASN A 15 5.30 -8.36 -1.20
N GLY A 16 5.62 -8.51 -2.49
CA GLY A 16 5.22 -7.61 -3.56
C GLY A 16 5.59 -6.14 -3.32
N ILE A 17 4.61 -5.26 -3.47
CA ILE A 17 4.78 -3.81 -3.33
C ILE A 17 5.22 -3.45 -1.91
N GLY A 18 4.60 -4.04 -0.87
CA GLY A 18 4.93 -3.73 0.53
C GLY A 18 6.37 -4.09 0.88
N LYS A 19 6.87 -5.23 0.42
CA LYS A 19 8.27 -5.64 0.57
C LYS A 19 9.22 -4.67 -0.13
N ALA A 20 8.91 -4.26 -1.37
CA ALA A 20 9.74 -3.30 -2.11
C ALA A 20 9.78 -1.93 -1.39
N ILE A 21 8.63 -1.47 -0.88
CA ILE A 21 8.55 -0.25 -0.06
C ILE A 21 9.44 -0.38 1.17
N ALA A 22 9.34 -1.49 1.91
CA ALA A 22 10.12 -1.73 3.11
C ALA A 22 11.64 -1.66 2.84
N ILE A 23 12.10 -2.30 1.77
CA ILE A 23 13.50 -2.28 1.36
C ILE A 23 13.93 -0.87 0.92
N ALA A 24 13.11 -0.15 0.16
CA ALA A 24 13.41 1.20 -0.29
C ALA A 24 13.50 2.18 0.88
N MET A 25 12.54 2.16 1.81
CA MET A 25 12.55 3.02 2.99
C MET A 25 13.76 2.74 3.89
N SER A 26 14.15 1.49 4.05
CA SER A 26 15.36 1.12 4.79
C SER A 26 16.64 1.69 4.16
N LYS A 27 16.76 1.73 2.83
CA LYS A 27 17.88 2.34 2.11
C LYS A 27 17.98 3.85 2.34
N GLU A 28 16.85 4.51 2.59
CA GLU A 28 16.79 5.93 2.96
C GLU A 28 17.07 6.19 4.46
N GLY A 29 17.40 5.13 5.21
CA GLY A 29 17.78 5.23 6.64
C GLY A 29 16.62 5.25 7.62
N TYR A 30 15.41 4.85 7.20
CA TYR A 30 14.28 4.68 8.11
C TYR A 30 14.38 3.38 8.91
N ASN A 31 13.92 3.39 10.16
CA ASN A 31 13.55 2.19 10.89
C ASN A 31 12.24 1.65 10.30
N VAL A 32 12.23 0.43 9.84
CA VAL A 32 11.11 -0.13 9.06
C VAL A 32 10.38 -1.20 9.85
N ILE A 33 9.10 -1.01 10.06
CA ILE A 33 8.23 -1.99 10.67
C ILE A 33 7.43 -2.68 9.57
N CYS A 34 7.71 -3.98 9.40
CA CYS A 34 7.06 -4.86 8.45
C CYS A 34 5.90 -5.57 9.14
N ALA A 35 4.69 -5.04 8.99
CA ALA A 35 3.47 -5.65 9.53
C ALA A 35 2.79 -6.49 8.45
N ASP A 36 2.54 -7.77 8.72
CA ASP A 36 1.88 -8.68 7.78
C ASP A 36 1.07 -9.74 8.54
N ILE A 37 0.02 -10.26 7.91
CA ILE A 37 -0.72 -11.41 8.43
C ILE A 37 0.15 -12.67 8.40
N ASP A 38 1.04 -12.79 7.40
CA ASP A 38 2.08 -13.79 7.30
C ASP A 38 3.37 -13.28 7.97
N PHE A 39 3.54 -13.64 9.24
CA PHE A 39 4.69 -13.23 10.04
C PHE A 39 6.03 -13.70 9.45
N GLU A 40 6.08 -14.91 8.87
CA GLU A 40 7.32 -15.45 8.33
C GLU A 40 7.77 -14.67 7.06
N GLU A 41 6.85 -14.24 6.23
CA GLU A 41 7.17 -13.38 5.09
C GLU A 41 7.61 -11.98 5.54
N ALA A 42 6.97 -11.40 6.56
CA ALA A 42 7.42 -10.14 7.16
C ALA A 42 8.85 -10.26 7.73
N LYS A 43 9.14 -11.37 8.41
CA LYS A 43 10.47 -11.69 8.97
C LYS A 43 11.54 -11.79 7.87
N LYS A 44 11.26 -12.50 6.78
CA LYS A 44 12.16 -12.56 5.62
C LYS A 44 12.47 -11.17 5.03
N THR A 45 11.48 -10.28 5.01
CA THR A 45 11.69 -8.89 4.57
C THR A 45 12.64 -8.15 5.52
N VAL A 46 12.46 -8.32 6.83
CA VAL A 46 13.35 -7.73 7.85
C VAL A 46 14.77 -8.33 7.77
N GLU A 47 14.92 -9.62 7.50
CA GLU A 47 16.23 -10.26 7.29
C GLU A 47 16.99 -9.61 6.11
N ILE A 48 16.29 -9.30 5.00
CA ILE A 48 16.88 -8.58 3.87
C ILE A 48 17.30 -7.16 4.29
N ILE A 49 16.48 -6.46 5.05
CA ILE A 49 16.79 -5.13 5.58
C ILE A 49 18.04 -5.19 6.44
N SER A 50 18.10 -6.12 7.38
CA SER A 50 19.22 -6.31 8.32
C SER A 50 20.52 -6.70 7.61
N SER A 51 20.46 -7.54 6.59
CA SER A 51 21.62 -7.92 5.78
C SER A 51 22.24 -6.74 5.01
N ASN A 52 21.48 -5.66 4.82
CA ASN A 52 21.93 -4.40 4.24
C ASN A 52 22.17 -3.30 5.30
N ASN A 53 22.44 -3.68 6.56
CA ASN A 53 22.69 -2.78 7.68
C ASN A 53 21.51 -1.84 8.03
N GLY A 54 20.30 -2.15 7.60
CA GLY A 54 19.08 -1.43 7.97
C GLY A 54 18.51 -1.90 9.32
N SER A 55 17.63 -1.10 9.89
CA SER A 55 16.89 -1.42 11.10
C SER A 55 15.45 -1.82 10.76
N GLY A 56 15.01 -2.97 11.23
CA GLY A 56 13.66 -3.48 10.96
C GLY A 56 13.04 -4.28 12.10
N LEU A 57 11.71 -4.30 12.14
CA LEU A 57 10.90 -5.09 13.06
C LEU A 57 9.79 -5.79 12.30
N ALA A 58 9.67 -7.11 12.45
CA ALA A 58 8.55 -7.88 11.89
C ALA A 58 7.42 -7.99 12.93
N LEU A 59 6.18 -7.73 12.51
CA LEU A 59 5.00 -7.88 13.35
C LEU A 59 3.93 -8.71 12.62
N LYS A 60 3.35 -9.67 13.32
CA LYS A 60 2.13 -10.32 12.85
C LYS A 60 0.96 -9.38 13.08
N THR A 61 0.23 -9.03 12.02
CA THR A 61 -0.87 -8.07 12.09
C THR A 61 -1.96 -8.44 11.10
N ASP A 62 -3.16 -8.71 11.60
CA ASP A 62 -4.35 -8.78 10.77
C ASP A 62 -5.04 -7.41 10.76
N VAL A 63 -5.01 -6.71 9.62
CA VAL A 63 -5.64 -5.39 9.48
C VAL A 63 -7.17 -5.42 9.56
N THR A 64 -7.80 -6.59 9.54
CA THR A 64 -9.25 -6.73 9.76
C THR A 64 -9.62 -6.71 11.25
N ASN A 65 -8.64 -6.91 12.14
CA ASN A 65 -8.77 -6.91 13.59
C ASN A 65 -8.24 -5.60 14.19
N VAL A 66 -9.13 -4.80 14.75
CA VAL A 66 -8.77 -3.50 15.35
C VAL A 66 -7.83 -3.63 16.57
N LEU A 67 -7.87 -4.75 17.30
CA LEU A 67 -6.95 -4.99 18.41
C LEU A 67 -5.53 -5.24 17.91
N ASP A 68 -5.36 -6.00 16.84
CA ASP A 68 -4.06 -6.23 16.22
C ASP A 68 -3.46 -4.92 15.69
N ILE A 69 -4.30 -4.03 15.10
CA ILE A 69 -3.87 -2.71 14.64
C ILE A 69 -3.36 -1.85 15.81
N LYS A 70 -4.07 -1.84 16.94
CA LYS A 70 -3.63 -1.11 18.13
C LYS A 70 -2.34 -1.66 18.71
N ASP A 71 -2.21 -2.99 18.79
CA ASP A 71 -1.01 -3.67 19.25
C ASP A 71 0.19 -3.36 18.35
N MET A 72 -0.01 -3.38 17.01
CA MET A 72 0.99 -2.97 16.03
C MET A 72 1.54 -1.57 16.34
N VAL A 73 0.67 -0.57 16.48
CA VAL A 73 1.10 0.82 16.73
C VAL A 73 1.81 0.93 18.09
N ASN A 74 1.30 0.27 19.14
CA ASN A 74 1.93 0.26 20.44
C ASN A 74 3.35 -0.31 20.38
N LYS A 75 3.54 -1.47 19.73
CA LYS A 75 4.86 -2.10 19.57
C LYS A 75 5.85 -1.22 18.80
N VAL A 76 5.38 -0.49 17.78
CA VAL A 76 6.22 0.48 17.07
C VAL A 76 6.74 1.55 18.04
N VAL A 77 5.84 2.11 18.85
CA VAL A 77 6.19 3.18 19.81
C VAL A 77 7.08 2.64 20.93
N GLU A 78 6.81 1.45 21.45
CA GLU A 78 7.65 0.79 22.47
C GLU A 78 9.08 0.56 21.96
N GLN A 79 9.23 0.13 20.72
CA GLN A 79 10.54 -0.21 20.14
C GLN A 79 11.33 1.00 19.69
N PHE A 80 10.66 2.00 19.08
CA PHE A 80 11.31 3.11 18.37
C PHE A 80 10.97 4.50 18.91
N GLY A 81 10.06 4.60 19.88
CA GLY A 81 9.67 5.84 20.54
C GLY A 81 8.60 6.65 19.79
N SER A 82 8.42 6.46 18.48
CA SER A 82 7.41 7.17 17.67
C SER A 82 6.96 6.35 16.47
N LEU A 83 5.77 6.69 15.94
CA LEU A 83 5.31 6.30 14.61
C LEU A 83 5.21 7.57 13.76
N ASP A 84 6.09 7.72 12.78
CA ASP A 84 6.18 8.94 11.98
C ASP A 84 5.50 8.80 10.61
N ILE A 85 5.55 7.60 10.05
CA ILE A 85 4.99 7.29 8.72
C ILE A 85 4.19 6.00 8.79
N LEU A 86 2.97 6.03 8.26
CA LEU A 86 2.17 4.83 8.01
C LEU A 86 1.99 4.63 6.51
N VAL A 87 2.28 3.42 6.03
CA VAL A 87 1.94 2.98 4.66
C VAL A 87 0.89 1.89 4.74
N ASN A 88 -0.34 2.21 4.41
CA ASN A 88 -1.45 1.26 4.30
C ASN A 88 -1.37 0.56 2.94
N ASN A 89 -0.61 -0.54 2.90
CA ASN A 89 -0.42 -1.30 1.66
C ASN A 89 -1.17 -2.64 1.66
N ALA A 90 -1.51 -3.21 2.81
CA ALA A 90 -2.27 -4.46 2.87
C ALA A 90 -3.52 -4.41 2.00
N GLY A 91 -3.73 -5.43 1.18
CA GLY A 91 -4.85 -5.49 0.27
C GLY A 91 -5.01 -6.85 -0.39
N VAL A 92 -6.25 -7.19 -0.71
CA VAL A 92 -6.63 -8.44 -1.33
C VAL A 92 -7.54 -8.22 -2.53
N THR A 93 -7.51 -9.17 -3.46
CA THR A 93 -8.41 -9.24 -4.59
C THR A 93 -8.52 -10.67 -5.11
N ARG A 94 -9.52 -10.91 -5.94
CA ARG A 94 -9.59 -12.11 -6.81
C ARG A 94 -10.15 -11.73 -8.18
N THR A 95 -9.84 -12.51 -9.20
CA THR A 95 -10.43 -12.32 -10.53
C THR A 95 -11.81 -12.97 -10.55
N SER A 96 -12.86 -12.19 -10.88
CA SER A 96 -14.23 -12.68 -11.05
C SER A 96 -15.04 -11.70 -11.90
N SER A 97 -16.01 -12.21 -12.64
CA SER A 97 -17.06 -11.40 -13.29
C SER A 97 -17.95 -10.76 -12.22
N ILE A 98 -18.52 -9.60 -12.51
CA ILE A 98 -19.47 -8.93 -11.61
C ILE A 98 -20.69 -9.81 -11.29
N LEU A 99 -21.08 -10.70 -12.21
CA LEU A 99 -22.22 -11.60 -12.04
C LEU A 99 -21.91 -12.80 -11.12
N ASP A 100 -20.62 -13.10 -10.91
CA ASP A 100 -20.14 -14.24 -10.10
C ASP A 100 -19.63 -13.80 -8.71
N LEU A 101 -19.67 -12.51 -8.43
CA LEU A 101 -19.30 -11.94 -7.12
C LEU A 101 -20.44 -12.12 -6.13
N ASN A 102 -20.09 -12.41 -4.88
CA ASN A 102 -21.05 -12.63 -3.80
C ASN A 102 -20.71 -11.83 -2.54
N GLU A 103 -21.61 -11.89 -1.54
CA GLU A 103 -21.49 -11.17 -0.28
C GLU A 103 -20.19 -11.49 0.48
N LYS A 104 -19.72 -12.75 0.47
CA LYS A 104 -18.45 -13.12 1.11
C LYS A 104 -17.26 -12.45 0.47
N ASP A 105 -17.30 -12.26 -0.87
CA ASP A 105 -16.27 -11.51 -1.59
C ASP A 105 -16.27 -10.03 -1.20
N TRP A 106 -17.48 -9.46 -1.08
CA TRP A 106 -17.67 -8.10 -0.61
C TRP A 106 -17.07 -7.90 0.77
N ASP A 107 -17.48 -8.72 1.73
CA ASP A 107 -17.01 -8.63 3.10
C ASP A 107 -15.50 -8.82 3.21
N TRP A 108 -14.96 -9.84 2.56
CA TRP A 108 -13.52 -10.11 2.59
C TRP A 108 -12.71 -8.95 2.01
N ILE A 109 -13.07 -8.48 0.81
CA ILE A 109 -12.32 -7.42 0.13
C ILE A 109 -12.46 -6.09 0.87
N HIS A 110 -13.66 -5.71 1.29
CA HIS A 110 -13.87 -4.45 2.01
C HIS A 110 -13.29 -4.47 3.42
N ASN A 111 -13.35 -5.59 4.14
CA ASN A 111 -12.75 -5.69 5.46
C ASN A 111 -11.24 -5.46 5.44
N VAL A 112 -10.54 -5.98 4.43
CA VAL A 112 -9.09 -5.75 4.30
C VAL A 112 -8.81 -4.36 3.71
N ASN A 113 -9.34 -4.08 2.50
CA ASN A 113 -8.90 -2.94 1.70
C ASN A 113 -9.42 -1.59 2.19
N ALA A 114 -10.67 -1.51 2.65
CA ALA A 114 -11.30 -0.25 3.06
C ALA A 114 -11.32 -0.09 4.59
N LYS A 115 -11.93 -1.05 5.30
CA LYS A 115 -12.04 -1.01 6.77
C LYS A 115 -10.66 -1.09 7.43
N GLY A 116 -9.79 -2.01 6.99
CA GLY A 116 -8.43 -2.14 7.51
C GLY A 116 -7.63 -0.86 7.31
N THR A 117 -7.65 -0.28 6.10
CA THR A 117 -7.01 1.01 5.81
C THR A 117 -7.52 2.13 6.73
N PHE A 118 -8.85 2.22 6.95
CA PHE A 118 -9.44 3.24 7.82
C PHE A 118 -8.94 3.10 9.26
N PHE A 119 -9.01 1.92 9.88
CA PHE A 119 -8.63 1.74 11.27
C PHE A 119 -7.12 1.83 11.49
N CYS A 120 -6.30 1.41 10.54
CA CYS A 120 -4.85 1.66 10.59
C CYS A 120 -4.55 3.16 10.54
N LEU A 121 -5.16 3.91 9.59
CA LEU A 121 -5.05 5.36 9.49
C LEU A 121 -5.49 6.05 10.80
N GLN A 122 -6.66 5.69 11.32
CA GLN A 122 -7.21 6.29 12.55
C GLN A 122 -6.29 6.05 13.75
N THR A 123 -5.82 4.82 13.95
CA THR A 123 -4.95 4.47 15.08
C THR A 123 -3.60 5.19 14.98
N ALA A 124 -3.01 5.23 13.79
CA ALA A 124 -1.77 5.96 13.54
C ALA A 124 -1.94 7.47 13.74
N ALA A 125 -3.05 8.05 13.27
CA ALA A 125 -3.35 9.47 13.45
C ALA A 125 -3.46 9.84 14.93
N TYR A 126 -4.16 9.04 15.74
CA TYR A 126 -4.21 9.24 17.20
C TYR A 126 -2.82 9.26 17.82
N GLN A 127 -1.94 8.33 17.40
CA GLN A 127 -0.57 8.28 17.91
C GLN A 127 0.24 9.49 17.44
N MET A 128 0.16 9.87 16.16
CA MET A 128 0.85 11.04 15.61
C MET A 128 0.41 12.36 16.26
N ILE A 129 -0.89 12.51 16.57
CA ILE A 129 -1.42 13.65 17.32
C ILE A 129 -0.87 13.68 18.73
N LYS A 130 -0.86 12.53 19.43
CA LYS A 130 -0.31 12.42 20.80
C LYS A 130 1.18 12.75 20.87
N GLN A 131 1.93 12.49 19.81
CA GLN A 131 3.36 12.79 19.69
C GLN A 131 3.64 14.27 19.42
N GLU A 132 2.66 15.03 18.92
CA GLU A 132 2.78 16.44 18.50
C GLU A 132 3.89 16.68 17.44
N THR A 133 4.28 15.62 16.71
CA THR A 133 5.36 15.68 15.71
C THR A 133 4.87 15.79 14.28
N GLY A 134 3.54 15.76 14.06
CA GLY A 134 2.97 15.56 12.73
C GLY A 134 3.19 14.14 12.21
N GLY A 135 3.00 13.93 10.92
CA GLY A 135 3.20 12.59 10.33
C GLY A 135 2.93 12.53 8.84
N ARG A 136 3.14 11.34 8.28
CA ARG A 136 2.83 11.02 6.87
C ARG A 136 2.00 9.74 6.83
N ILE A 137 0.87 9.78 6.13
CA ILE A 137 0.03 8.60 5.89
C ILE A 137 -0.09 8.41 4.37
N ILE A 138 0.26 7.23 3.90
CA ILE A 138 0.25 6.89 2.48
C ILE A 138 -0.64 5.65 2.30
N ASN A 139 -1.72 5.82 1.55
CA ASN A 139 -2.69 4.76 1.33
C ASN A 139 -2.51 4.15 -0.05
N MET A 140 -2.40 2.83 -0.14
CA MET A 140 -2.34 2.13 -1.41
C MET A 140 -3.74 1.92 -1.97
N ALA A 141 -4.12 2.81 -2.90
CA ALA A 141 -5.34 2.68 -3.70
C ALA A 141 -5.10 1.82 -4.95
N SER A 142 -5.62 2.22 -6.08
CA SER A 142 -5.45 1.58 -7.39
C SER A 142 -6.07 2.46 -8.48
N VAL A 143 -5.58 2.37 -9.71
CA VAL A 143 -6.28 2.90 -10.89
C VAL A 143 -7.68 2.28 -11.06
N GLY A 144 -7.88 1.04 -10.60
CA GLY A 144 -9.22 0.42 -10.55
C GLY A 144 -10.20 1.21 -9.66
N GLY A 145 -9.74 1.85 -8.58
CA GLY A 145 -10.56 2.73 -7.75
C GLY A 145 -10.99 4.03 -8.43
N LYS A 146 -10.38 4.38 -9.57
CA LYS A 146 -10.76 5.49 -10.47
C LYS A 146 -11.71 5.03 -11.59
N GLY A 147 -12.18 3.79 -11.54
CA GLY A 147 -13.12 3.24 -12.52
C GLY A 147 -12.48 2.59 -13.74
N PHE A 148 -11.16 2.36 -13.73
CA PHE A 148 -10.51 1.65 -14.84
C PHE A 148 -10.83 0.16 -14.78
N VAL A 149 -11.31 -0.39 -15.90
CA VAL A 149 -11.60 -1.82 -16.08
C VAL A 149 -10.32 -2.64 -16.28
N ASP A 150 -10.39 -3.95 -16.22
CA ASP A 150 -9.29 -4.91 -16.47
C ASP A 150 -8.18 -4.98 -15.42
N VAL A 151 -8.21 -4.14 -14.37
CA VAL A 151 -7.25 -4.27 -13.26
C VAL A 151 -7.70 -5.33 -12.27
N SER A 152 -8.99 -5.37 -11.95
CA SER A 152 -9.59 -6.35 -11.02
C SER A 152 -11.12 -6.38 -11.15
N ASN A 153 -11.81 -6.90 -10.15
CA ASN A 153 -13.28 -6.97 -10.10
C ASN A 153 -13.93 -5.69 -9.54
N ALA A 154 -15.25 -5.58 -9.69
CA ALA A 154 -16.04 -4.41 -9.29
C ALA A 154 -15.99 -4.13 -7.78
N ILE A 155 -15.97 -5.17 -6.92
CA ILE A 155 -15.89 -5.01 -5.45
C ILE A 155 -14.52 -4.44 -5.05
N TYR A 156 -13.44 -4.93 -5.67
CA TYR A 156 -12.11 -4.38 -5.47
C TYR A 156 -12.05 -2.90 -5.89
N ALA A 157 -12.59 -2.57 -7.06
CA ALA A 157 -12.65 -1.20 -7.55
C ALA A 157 -13.39 -0.29 -6.56
N ALA A 158 -14.54 -0.73 -6.06
CA ALA A 158 -15.30 -0.01 -5.04
C ALA A 158 -14.49 0.20 -3.74
N SER A 159 -13.80 -0.84 -3.25
CA SER A 159 -12.96 -0.74 -2.05
C SER A 159 -11.80 0.24 -2.23
N LYS A 160 -11.18 0.29 -3.41
CA LYS A 160 -10.08 1.23 -3.71
C LYS A 160 -10.58 2.65 -4.00
N GLY A 161 -11.81 2.80 -4.52
CA GLY A 161 -12.52 4.08 -4.58
C GLY A 161 -12.81 4.66 -3.20
N ALA A 162 -13.20 3.80 -2.24
CA ALA A 162 -13.36 4.20 -0.83
C ALA A 162 -12.05 4.71 -0.23
N VAL A 163 -10.90 4.07 -0.52
CA VAL A 163 -9.57 4.53 -0.07
C VAL A 163 -9.22 5.90 -0.64
N ILE A 164 -9.54 6.17 -1.92
CA ILE A 164 -9.33 7.49 -2.55
C ILE A 164 -10.15 8.57 -1.83
N SER A 165 -11.44 8.32 -1.58
CA SER A 165 -12.32 9.25 -0.89
C SER A 165 -11.88 9.48 0.55
N LEU A 166 -11.58 8.41 1.29
CA LEU A 166 -11.05 8.44 2.65
C LEU A 166 -9.78 9.31 2.73
N THR A 167 -8.86 9.17 1.79
CA THR A 167 -7.61 9.94 1.74
C THR A 167 -7.88 11.44 1.70
N LYS A 168 -8.80 11.88 0.84
CA LYS A 168 -9.15 13.30 0.68
C LYS A 168 -9.76 13.88 1.95
N THR A 169 -10.70 13.17 2.57
CA THR A 169 -11.37 13.62 3.80
C THR A 169 -10.38 13.65 4.96
N ALA A 170 -9.60 12.58 5.16
CA ALA A 170 -8.61 12.51 6.22
C ALA A 170 -7.51 13.60 6.09
N ALA A 171 -7.10 13.94 4.88
CA ALA A 171 -6.15 15.02 4.64
C ALA A 171 -6.66 16.38 5.15
N GLN A 172 -7.95 16.68 4.94
CA GLN A 172 -8.57 17.92 5.41
C GLN A 172 -8.69 17.95 6.93
N GLU A 173 -9.12 16.84 7.56
CA GLU A 173 -9.29 16.77 9.01
C GLU A 173 -7.98 16.77 9.79
N LEU A 174 -6.95 16.09 9.26
CA LEU A 174 -5.67 15.88 9.95
C LEU A 174 -4.63 16.96 9.66
N GLY A 175 -4.82 17.79 8.66
CA GLY A 175 -3.87 18.84 8.27
C GLY A 175 -3.51 19.82 9.40
N LYS A 176 -4.49 20.14 10.28
CA LYS A 176 -4.24 20.99 11.47
C LYS A 176 -3.23 20.41 12.49
N TYR A 177 -2.95 19.12 12.39
CA TYR A 177 -1.93 18.43 13.21
C TYR A 177 -0.62 18.20 12.46
N ASP A 178 -0.43 18.83 11.29
CA ASP A 178 0.74 18.64 10.41
C ASP A 178 0.90 17.17 9.93
N ILE A 179 -0.22 16.49 9.74
CA ILE A 179 -0.27 15.13 9.18
C ILE A 179 -0.72 15.23 7.73
N THR A 180 0.12 14.81 6.78
CA THR A 180 -0.29 14.69 5.38
C THR A 180 -0.85 13.31 5.11
N VAL A 181 -1.89 13.24 4.30
CA VAL A 181 -2.52 11.97 3.88
C VAL A 181 -2.61 11.96 2.37
N ASN A 182 -1.96 11.00 1.72
CA ASN A 182 -1.97 10.85 0.26
C ASN A 182 -2.27 9.40 -0.14
N ALA A 183 -2.76 9.21 -1.34
CA ALA A 183 -2.93 7.90 -1.95
C ALA A 183 -2.00 7.72 -3.15
N ILE A 184 -1.54 6.49 -3.36
CA ILE A 184 -0.92 6.04 -4.60
C ILE A 184 -1.90 5.11 -5.28
N CYS A 185 -2.08 5.28 -6.59
CA CYS A 185 -2.92 4.46 -7.45
C CYS A 185 -2.03 3.69 -8.44
N PRO A 186 -1.49 2.51 -8.05
CA PRO A 186 -0.75 1.69 -8.99
C PRO A 186 -1.61 1.26 -10.17
N GLY A 187 -1.00 1.24 -11.35
CA GLY A 187 -1.52 0.53 -12.50
C GLY A 187 -1.15 -0.96 -12.45
N ILE A 188 -1.03 -1.58 -13.62
CA ILE A 188 -0.61 -2.98 -13.74
C ILE A 188 0.81 -3.11 -13.24
N THR A 189 0.99 -3.85 -12.14
CA THR A 189 2.28 -3.99 -11.43
C THR A 189 2.71 -5.45 -11.44
N HIS A 190 3.96 -5.70 -11.84
CA HIS A 190 4.57 -7.02 -11.91
C HIS A 190 4.81 -7.56 -10.49
N THR A 191 3.82 -8.29 -9.98
CA THR A 191 3.84 -8.95 -8.67
C THR A 191 3.51 -10.43 -8.84
N ASN A 192 3.68 -11.23 -7.79
CA ASN A 192 3.27 -12.63 -7.79
C ASN A 192 1.79 -12.81 -8.16
N ILE A 193 0.94 -11.85 -7.78
CA ILE A 193 -0.50 -11.85 -8.12
C ILE A 193 -0.67 -11.78 -9.64
N LEU A 194 -0.04 -10.80 -10.31
CA LEU A 194 -0.12 -10.65 -11.75
C LEU A 194 0.48 -11.88 -12.46
N SER A 195 1.64 -12.35 -12.02
CA SER A 195 2.29 -13.54 -12.61
C SER A 195 1.39 -14.76 -12.56
N ASN A 196 0.68 -14.99 -11.45
CA ASN A 196 -0.27 -16.10 -11.32
C ASN A 196 -1.49 -15.92 -12.24
N ILE A 197 -2.01 -14.71 -12.39
CA ILE A 197 -3.10 -14.39 -13.31
C ILE A 197 -2.68 -14.64 -14.76
N VAL A 198 -1.49 -14.16 -15.14
CA VAL A 198 -0.93 -14.33 -16.49
C VAL A 198 -0.76 -15.82 -16.81
N LYS A 199 -0.17 -16.62 -15.91
CA LYS A 199 -0.01 -18.06 -16.07
C LYS A 199 -1.36 -18.77 -16.26
N LYS A 200 -2.33 -18.46 -15.41
CA LYS A 200 -3.68 -19.04 -15.50
C LYS A 200 -4.33 -18.71 -16.85
N ARG A 201 -4.32 -17.45 -17.27
CA ARG A 201 -4.91 -17.02 -18.56
C ARG A 201 -4.17 -17.60 -19.76
N ALA A 202 -2.85 -17.76 -19.69
CA ALA A 202 -2.06 -18.40 -20.74
C ALA A 202 -2.51 -19.84 -20.98
N LEU A 203 -2.72 -20.60 -19.90
CA LEU A 203 -3.24 -21.97 -19.96
C LEU A 203 -4.69 -22.01 -20.50
N GLU A 204 -5.60 -21.17 -19.98
CA GLU A 204 -7.00 -21.12 -20.39
C GLU A 204 -7.18 -20.72 -21.86
N GLN A 205 -6.32 -19.85 -22.40
CA GLN A 205 -6.40 -19.35 -23.77
C GLN A 205 -5.46 -20.05 -24.75
N ASN A 206 -4.68 -21.03 -24.30
CA ASN A 206 -3.65 -21.70 -25.08
C ASN A 206 -2.70 -20.70 -25.78
N LYS A 207 -2.22 -19.72 -25.02
CA LYS A 207 -1.30 -18.67 -25.46
C LYS A 207 -0.04 -18.67 -24.61
N SER A 208 1.02 -17.98 -25.08
CA SER A 208 2.21 -17.75 -24.26
C SER A 208 1.95 -16.72 -23.15
N GLU A 209 2.67 -16.80 -22.04
CA GLU A 209 2.62 -15.78 -20.97
C GLU A 209 3.01 -14.40 -21.53
N GLU A 210 3.93 -14.36 -22.51
CA GLU A 210 4.35 -13.13 -23.19
C GLU A 210 3.18 -12.49 -23.97
N ASP A 211 2.37 -13.26 -24.69
CA ASP A 211 1.22 -12.72 -25.43
C ASP A 211 0.12 -12.22 -24.49
N ILE A 212 -0.09 -12.89 -23.36
CA ILE A 212 -0.99 -12.40 -22.32
C ILE A 212 -0.45 -11.09 -21.73
N MET A 213 0.84 -11.01 -21.43
CA MET A 213 1.45 -9.78 -20.90
C MET A 213 1.39 -8.62 -21.91
N LYS A 214 1.63 -8.88 -23.21
CA LYS A 214 1.45 -7.87 -24.28
C LYS A 214 0.05 -7.28 -24.28
N HIS A 215 -0.97 -8.12 -24.04
CA HIS A 215 -2.36 -7.65 -23.92
C HIS A 215 -2.52 -6.68 -22.72
N TYR A 216 -1.95 -7.00 -21.55
CA TYR A 216 -2.01 -6.13 -20.38
C TYR A 216 -1.32 -4.78 -20.55
N VAL A 217 -0.21 -4.73 -21.28
CA VAL A 217 0.56 -3.49 -21.46
C VAL A 217 0.17 -2.71 -22.72
N ARG A 218 -0.73 -3.25 -23.54
CA ARG A 218 -1.12 -2.66 -24.84
C ARG A 218 -1.53 -1.20 -24.73
N ASP A 219 -2.34 -0.90 -23.72
CA ASP A 219 -2.95 0.41 -23.53
C ASP A 219 -2.14 1.33 -22.61
N ILE A 220 -1.04 0.83 -22.05
CA ILE A 220 -0.09 1.63 -21.27
C ILE A 220 0.79 2.43 -22.24
N PRO A 221 0.82 3.79 -22.17
CA PRO A 221 1.67 4.60 -23.05
C PRO A 221 3.15 4.23 -23.01
N LEU A 222 3.72 3.95 -21.81
CA LEU A 222 5.11 3.53 -21.65
C LEU A 222 5.38 2.07 -22.06
N LYS A 223 4.36 1.32 -22.52
CA LYS A 223 4.46 -0.05 -23.05
C LYS A 223 5.14 -1.06 -22.12
N ARG A 224 5.07 -0.84 -20.83
CA ARG A 224 5.61 -1.74 -19.79
C ARG A 224 4.71 -1.71 -18.54
N PRO A 225 4.66 -2.79 -17.76
CA PRO A 225 4.02 -2.77 -16.45
C PRO A 225 4.89 -1.97 -15.48
N ASN A 226 4.34 -1.59 -14.33
CA ASN A 226 5.13 -1.14 -13.21
C ASN A 226 5.89 -2.33 -12.59
N TYR A 227 7.00 -2.01 -11.98
CA TYR A 227 7.63 -2.87 -10.97
C TYR A 227 7.30 -2.35 -9.56
N PRO A 228 7.34 -3.20 -8.52
CA PRO A 228 7.12 -2.76 -7.14
C PRO A 228 7.99 -1.58 -6.71
N GLU A 229 9.19 -1.47 -7.28
CA GLU A 229 10.16 -0.40 -7.05
C GLU A 229 9.67 0.97 -7.57
N ASP A 230 8.88 0.99 -8.64
CA ASP A 230 8.29 2.24 -9.16
C ASP A 230 7.30 2.84 -8.13
N ILE A 231 6.55 1.97 -7.47
CA ILE A 231 5.62 2.35 -6.41
C ILE A 231 6.38 2.79 -5.15
N ALA A 232 7.42 2.02 -4.80
CA ALA A 232 8.26 2.32 -3.64
C ALA A 232 8.94 3.69 -3.75
N ALA A 233 9.42 4.07 -4.94
CA ALA A 233 10.00 5.38 -5.19
C ALA A 233 9.02 6.53 -4.88
N MET A 234 7.74 6.37 -5.24
CA MET A 234 6.72 7.36 -4.92
C MET A 234 6.41 7.42 -3.42
N VAL A 235 6.44 6.27 -2.72
CA VAL A 235 6.30 6.24 -1.25
C VAL A 235 7.45 6.98 -0.59
N VAL A 236 8.69 6.73 -1.00
CA VAL A 236 9.88 7.45 -0.49
C VAL A 236 9.72 8.96 -0.69
N PHE A 237 9.32 9.40 -1.89
CA PHE A 237 9.09 10.82 -2.16
C PHE A 237 8.02 11.42 -1.24
N LEU A 238 6.84 10.79 -1.13
CA LEU A 238 5.74 11.29 -0.29
C LEU A 238 6.07 11.26 1.21
N SER A 239 7.02 10.44 1.63
CA SER A 239 7.53 10.37 3.00
C SER A 239 8.54 11.46 3.32
N SER A 240 9.14 12.09 2.31
CA SER A 240 10.23 13.03 2.42
C SER A 240 9.76 14.45 2.80
N GLU A 241 10.71 15.28 3.23
CA GLU A 241 10.48 16.71 3.47
C GLU A 241 10.07 17.45 2.18
N GLY A 242 10.51 16.98 1.01
CA GLY A 242 10.11 17.54 -0.28
C GLY A 242 8.61 17.49 -0.56
N ALA A 243 7.91 16.54 0.08
CA ALA A 243 6.46 16.37 -0.06
C ALA A 243 5.64 17.00 1.08
N ARG A 244 6.26 17.79 1.98
CA ARG A 244 5.60 18.34 3.19
C ARG A 244 4.32 19.13 2.92
N ASN A 245 4.17 19.71 1.74
CA ASN A 245 2.99 20.50 1.35
C ASN A 245 2.10 19.77 0.34
N ILE A 246 2.20 18.43 0.29
CA ILE A 246 1.39 17.56 -0.56
C ILE A 246 0.46 16.76 0.35
N SER A 247 -0.85 17.00 0.25
CA SER A 247 -1.86 16.29 1.03
C SER A 247 -3.18 16.20 0.26
N GLY A 248 -3.93 15.11 0.47
CA GLY A 248 -5.22 14.86 -0.18
C GLY A 248 -5.13 14.42 -1.63
N GLN A 249 -3.94 14.10 -2.12
CA GLN A 249 -3.72 13.71 -3.52
C GLN A 249 -3.84 12.21 -3.73
N SER A 250 -4.14 11.81 -4.97
CA SER A 250 -4.22 10.42 -5.41
C SER A 250 -3.41 10.25 -6.68
N TYR A 251 -2.12 9.96 -6.52
CA TYR A 251 -1.15 9.89 -7.61
C TYR A 251 -1.20 8.56 -8.36
N ASN A 252 -1.34 8.62 -9.67
CA ASN A 252 -1.16 7.45 -10.51
C ASN A 252 0.35 7.12 -10.64
N VAL A 253 0.67 5.84 -10.51
CA VAL A 253 1.93 5.25 -10.94
C VAL A 253 1.54 4.10 -11.85
N ASP A 254 1.38 4.39 -13.14
CA ASP A 254 0.68 3.50 -14.07
C ASP A 254 1.20 3.55 -15.52
N GLY A 255 2.33 4.24 -15.75
CA GLY A 255 2.90 4.41 -17.09
C GLY A 255 2.07 5.29 -18.03
N GLY A 256 1.18 6.12 -17.47
CA GLY A 256 0.28 7.01 -18.24
C GLY A 256 -1.02 6.35 -18.67
N LEU A 257 -1.38 5.20 -18.08
CA LEU A 257 -2.57 4.43 -18.42
C LEU A 257 -3.86 5.24 -18.22
N ILE A 258 -3.95 6.02 -17.13
CA ILE A 258 -5.11 6.87 -16.85
C ILE A 258 -4.63 8.30 -16.61
N PRO A 259 -5.02 9.26 -17.44
CA PRO A 259 -4.85 10.68 -17.14
C PRO A 259 -5.65 11.05 -15.87
N SER A 260 -5.07 11.83 -14.99
CA SER A 260 -5.73 12.29 -13.75
C SER A 260 -6.06 13.77 -13.81
#